data_aecb1caa7a1f54a5a55f305f2f5e21e1
#
_entry.id   aecb1caa7a1f54a5a55f305f2f5e21e1
#
_cell.length_a   1.000
_cell.length_b   1.000
_cell.length_c   1.000
_cell.angle_alpha   90.00
_cell.angle_beta   90.00
_cell.angle_gamma   90.00
#
_symmetry.space_group_name_H-M   'P 1'
#
loop_
_entity.id
_entity.type
_entity.pdbx_description
1 polymer ?
#
loop_
_entity_poly.entity_id
_entity_poly.type
_entity_poly.pdbx_seq_one_letter_code
_entity_poly.pdbx_strand_id
1 'polypeptide(L)'
;MERLTIGAVANLTGVPTHTLRKWESRHSIVTPNRSESGRRFYTNEHVQRLLLVKRLMGEGHSLAELARLSNDELDILAVRHEQSRAANHDGGADVVGLNLTTLFERASPSLTPSFSGFSQTLEKWLDQPQHVKNSNHGTLVVESDTLPDAVVERLVALRNRHYQRVVVIYAFAPRRIEQLLSSHGVQAIKAPATSEKIRSYLNVDAPKALETEYQ
;
A
#
# COMPACT_ATOMS: atom_id res chain seq x y z
N MET A 1 -21.10 -21.59 8.18
CA MET A 1 -20.79 -20.53 7.19
C MET A 1 -21.40 -19.23 7.65
N GLU A 2 -20.61 -18.19 7.78
CA GLU A 2 -21.09 -16.87 8.17
C GLU A 2 -21.89 -16.24 7.02
N ARG A 3 -23.11 -15.75 7.35
CA ARG A 3 -24.01 -15.13 6.36
C ARG A 3 -23.95 -13.62 6.49
N LEU A 4 -23.35 -12.96 5.50
CA LEU A 4 -23.17 -11.52 5.48
C LEU A 4 -24.25 -10.82 4.66
N THR A 5 -24.71 -9.67 5.12
CA THR A 5 -25.59 -8.79 4.34
C THR A 5 -24.78 -7.94 3.36
N ILE A 6 -25.41 -7.39 2.32
CA ILE A 6 -24.73 -6.49 1.37
C ILE A 6 -24.15 -5.26 2.07
N GLY A 7 -24.76 -4.77 3.14
CA GLY A 7 -24.23 -3.67 3.95
C GLY A 7 -22.96 -4.06 4.68
N ALA A 8 -22.90 -5.27 5.26
CA ALA A 8 -21.67 -5.79 5.88
C ALA A 8 -20.55 -5.96 4.85
N VAL A 9 -20.86 -6.50 3.66
CA VAL A 9 -19.90 -6.61 2.55
C VAL A 9 -19.38 -5.25 2.11
N ALA A 10 -20.26 -4.25 2.00
CA ALA A 10 -19.86 -2.89 1.64
C ALA A 10 -18.88 -2.28 2.66
N ASN A 11 -19.13 -2.50 3.95
CA ASN A 11 -18.24 -2.04 5.02
C ASN A 11 -16.88 -2.76 4.98
N LEU A 12 -16.87 -4.07 4.78
CA LEU A 12 -15.64 -4.87 4.74
C LEU A 12 -14.79 -4.58 3.51
N THR A 13 -15.42 -4.37 2.35
CA THR A 13 -14.71 -4.14 1.08
C THR A 13 -14.45 -2.66 0.78
N GLY A 14 -15.16 -1.75 1.47
CA GLY A 14 -15.15 -0.32 1.13
C GLY A 14 -15.72 -0.04 -0.27
N VAL A 15 -16.57 -0.94 -0.81
CA VAL A 15 -17.28 -0.75 -2.08
C VAL A 15 -18.75 -0.44 -1.77
N PRO A 16 -19.28 0.70 -2.23
CA PRO A 16 -20.67 1.07 -1.96
C PRO A 16 -21.69 0.02 -2.42
N THR A 17 -22.78 -0.16 -1.69
CA THR A 17 -23.80 -1.18 -1.98
C THR A 17 -24.40 -1.08 -3.38
N HIS A 18 -24.59 0.14 -3.90
CA HIS A 18 -25.08 0.35 -5.26
C HIS A 18 -24.07 -0.10 -6.32
N THR A 19 -22.78 0.07 -6.06
CA THR A 19 -21.69 -0.41 -6.92
C THR A 19 -21.62 -1.93 -6.90
N LEU A 20 -21.70 -2.56 -5.71
CA LEU A 20 -21.75 -4.02 -5.59
C LEU A 20 -22.92 -4.61 -6.40
N ARG A 21 -24.11 -4.02 -6.32
CA ARG A 21 -25.26 -4.46 -7.11
C ARG A 21 -25.05 -4.32 -8.63
N LYS A 22 -24.35 -3.26 -9.08
CA LYS A 22 -23.97 -3.11 -10.48
C LYS A 22 -22.97 -4.18 -10.91
N TRP A 23 -21.99 -4.50 -10.07
CA TRP A 23 -21.00 -5.53 -10.32
C TRP A 23 -21.65 -6.92 -10.42
N GLU A 24 -22.59 -7.24 -9.53
CA GLU A 24 -23.38 -8.47 -9.60
C GLU A 24 -24.20 -8.55 -10.89
N SER A 25 -25.00 -7.50 -11.18
CA SER A 25 -25.97 -7.56 -12.28
C SER A 25 -25.35 -7.48 -13.67
N ARG A 26 -24.24 -6.75 -13.83
CA ARG A 26 -23.61 -6.52 -15.14
C ARG A 26 -22.47 -7.46 -15.45
N HIS A 27 -21.75 -7.91 -14.43
CA HIS A 27 -20.50 -8.66 -14.59
C HIS A 27 -20.48 -9.98 -13.85
N SER A 28 -21.48 -10.26 -13.01
CA SER A 28 -21.55 -11.49 -12.19
C SER A 28 -20.27 -11.75 -11.39
N ILE A 29 -19.64 -10.68 -10.87
CA ILE A 29 -18.37 -10.76 -10.11
C ILE A 29 -18.50 -11.74 -8.95
N VAL A 30 -19.63 -11.67 -8.25
CA VAL A 30 -20.07 -12.66 -7.25
C VAL A 30 -21.53 -12.95 -7.47
N THR A 31 -21.92 -14.19 -7.18
CA THR A 31 -23.33 -14.60 -7.20
C THR A 31 -23.77 -14.83 -5.75
N PRO A 32 -24.56 -13.91 -5.15
CA PRO A 32 -24.99 -14.06 -3.78
C PRO A 32 -25.88 -15.30 -3.61
N ASN A 33 -25.71 -15.98 -2.51
CA ASN A 33 -26.60 -17.07 -2.12
C ASN A 33 -27.97 -16.49 -1.71
N ARG A 34 -29.01 -17.33 -1.75
CA ARG A 34 -30.35 -17.00 -1.27
C ARG A 34 -30.73 -17.88 -0.07
N SER A 35 -31.30 -17.26 0.95
CA SER A 35 -31.89 -17.97 2.06
C SER A 35 -33.24 -18.63 1.64
N GLU A 36 -33.80 -19.50 2.44
CA GLU A 36 -35.13 -20.08 2.25
C GLU A 36 -36.21 -18.99 2.08
N SER A 37 -36.02 -17.84 2.74
CA SER A 37 -36.89 -16.67 2.61
C SER A 37 -36.61 -15.81 1.36
N GLY A 38 -35.72 -16.24 0.44
CA GLY A 38 -35.37 -15.55 -0.78
C GLY A 38 -34.41 -14.36 -0.60
N ARG A 39 -33.95 -14.05 0.61
CA ARG A 39 -33.03 -12.94 0.89
C ARG A 39 -31.59 -13.29 0.45
N ARG A 40 -30.91 -12.33 -0.18
CA ARG A 40 -29.49 -12.46 -0.56
C ARG A 40 -28.59 -12.47 0.67
N PHE A 41 -27.62 -13.38 0.67
CA PHE A 41 -26.52 -13.35 1.63
C PHE A 41 -25.19 -13.68 0.92
N TYR A 42 -24.11 -13.24 1.54
CA TYR A 42 -22.75 -13.38 1.03
C TYR A 42 -21.92 -14.21 2.02
N THR A 43 -20.85 -14.80 1.53
CA THR A 43 -19.85 -15.54 2.32
C THR A 43 -18.54 -14.78 2.39
N ASN A 44 -17.63 -15.22 3.24
CA ASN A 44 -16.27 -14.68 3.29
C ASN A 44 -15.53 -14.84 1.97
N GLU A 45 -15.78 -15.90 1.21
CA GLU A 45 -15.21 -16.09 -0.13
C GLU A 45 -15.65 -14.98 -1.09
N HIS A 46 -16.91 -14.56 -1.04
CA HIS A 46 -17.39 -13.43 -1.82
C HIS A 46 -16.68 -12.13 -1.44
N VAL A 47 -16.42 -11.92 -0.14
CA VAL A 47 -15.68 -10.75 0.34
C VAL A 47 -14.24 -10.78 -0.17
N GLN A 48 -13.55 -11.92 -0.06
CA GLN A 48 -12.17 -12.06 -0.55
C GLN A 48 -12.09 -11.79 -2.06
N ARG A 49 -12.98 -12.39 -2.85
CA ARG A 49 -13.05 -12.12 -4.29
C ARG A 49 -13.26 -10.64 -4.61
N LEU A 50 -14.17 -9.97 -3.91
CA LEU A 50 -14.45 -8.54 -4.09
C LEU A 50 -13.25 -7.65 -3.73
N LEU A 51 -12.54 -7.97 -2.65
CA LEU A 51 -11.31 -7.27 -2.26
C LEU A 51 -10.21 -7.43 -3.32
N LEU A 52 -10.03 -8.64 -3.83
CA LEU A 52 -9.05 -8.96 -4.86
C LEU A 52 -9.36 -8.25 -6.18
N VAL A 53 -10.60 -8.29 -6.63
CA VAL A 53 -11.07 -7.55 -7.81
C VAL A 53 -10.87 -6.06 -7.65
N LYS A 54 -11.26 -5.48 -6.50
CA LYS A 54 -11.05 -4.06 -6.21
C LYS A 54 -9.56 -3.68 -6.28
N ARG A 55 -8.68 -4.50 -5.74
CA ARG A 55 -7.23 -4.32 -5.79
C ARG A 55 -6.73 -4.30 -7.24
N LEU A 56 -7.03 -5.34 -8.02
CA LEU A 56 -6.60 -5.48 -9.40
C LEU A 56 -7.15 -4.38 -10.31
N MET A 57 -8.36 -3.87 -10.06
CA MET A 57 -8.87 -2.67 -10.72
C MET A 57 -8.03 -1.43 -10.41
N GLY A 58 -7.53 -1.31 -9.18
CA GLY A 58 -6.58 -0.25 -8.80
C GLY A 58 -5.23 -0.36 -9.53
N GLU A 59 -4.88 -1.54 -10.01
CA GLU A 59 -3.68 -1.86 -10.81
C GLU A 59 -3.90 -1.74 -12.32
N GLY A 60 -5.10 -1.29 -12.75
CA GLY A 60 -5.41 -0.96 -14.14
C GLY A 60 -6.23 -1.99 -14.91
N HIS A 61 -6.61 -3.12 -14.29
CA HIS A 61 -7.47 -4.12 -14.94
C HIS A 61 -8.92 -3.67 -15.03
N SER A 62 -9.57 -4.03 -16.13
CA SER A 62 -11.00 -3.76 -16.27
C SER A 62 -11.85 -4.77 -15.48
N LEU A 63 -12.99 -4.30 -14.96
CA LEU A 63 -13.92 -5.15 -14.24
C LEU A 63 -14.42 -6.33 -15.09
N ALA A 64 -14.59 -6.10 -16.41
CA ALA A 64 -15.07 -7.11 -17.34
C ALA A 64 -14.06 -8.24 -17.57
N GLU A 65 -12.77 -7.94 -17.57
CA GLU A 65 -11.70 -8.94 -17.62
C GLU A 65 -11.68 -9.77 -16.33
N LEU A 66 -11.65 -9.09 -15.18
CA LEU A 66 -11.58 -9.73 -13.86
C LEU A 66 -12.80 -10.62 -13.57
N ALA A 67 -13.96 -10.26 -14.10
CA ALA A 67 -15.19 -11.04 -13.95
C ALA A 67 -15.08 -12.45 -14.52
N ARG A 68 -14.29 -12.64 -15.57
CA ARG A 68 -14.12 -13.91 -16.29
C ARG A 68 -13.15 -14.86 -15.61
N LEU A 69 -12.35 -14.35 -14.69
CA LEU A 69 -11.32 -15.12 -14.00
C LEU A 69 -11.89 -15.84 -12.78
N SER A 70 -11.42 -17.06 -12.55
CA SER A 70 -11.63 -17.80 -11.31
C SER A 70 -10.91 -17.14 -10.15
N ASN A 71 -11.17 -17.57 -8.92
CA ASN A 71 -10.45 -17.05 -7.75
C ASN A 71 -8.95 -17.35 -7.86
N ASP A 72 -8.58 -18.56 -8.25
CA ASP A 72 -7.18 -18.98 -8.42
C ASP A 72 -6.45 -18.13 -9.48
N GLU A 73 -7.11 -17.84 -10.61
CA GLU A 73 -6.54 -16.97 -11.64
C GLU A 73 -6.38 -15.53 -11.18
N LEU A 74 -7.32 -15.01 -10.39
CA LEU A 74 -7.20 -13.70 -9.77
C LEU A 74 -6.04 -13.65 -8.76
N ASP A 75 -5.86 -14.70 -7.95
CA ASP A 75 -4.73 -14.82 -7.02
C ASP A 75 -3.40 -14.89 -7.76
N ILE A 76 -3.29 -15.71 -8.80
CA ILE A 76 -2.09 -15.78 -9.65
C ILE A 76 -1.79 -14.42 -10.29
N LEU A 77 -2.81 -13.72 -10.77
CA LEU A 77 -2.65 -12.39 -11.35
C LEU A 77 -2.14 -11.38 -10.33
N ALA A 78 -2.68 -11.40 -9.11
CA ALA A 78 -2.25 -10.55 -8.01
C ALA A 78 -0.80 -10.84 -7.60
N VAL A 79 -0.43 -12.11 -7.46
CA VAL A 79 0.97 -12.52 -7.15
C VAL A 79 1.91 -12.10 -8.28
N ARG A 80 1.51 -12.22 -9.55
CA ARG A 80 2.32 -11.78 -10.69
C ARG A 80 2.55 -10.27 -10.66
N HIS A 81 1.54 -9.47 -10.31
CA HIS A 81 1.70 -8.04 -10.13
C HIS A 81 2.66 -7.70 -8.98
N GLU A 82 2.58 -8.40 -7.86
CA GLU A 82 3.53 -8.25 -6.75
C GLU A 82 4.96 -8.59 -7.18
N GLN A 83 5.15 -9.70 -7.88
CA GLN A 83 6.46 -10.11 -8.39
C GLN A 83 7.00 -9.13 -9.44
N SER A 84 6.15 -8.62 -10.34
CA SER A 84 6.55 -7.62 -11.33
C SER A 84 6.92 -6.29 -10.67
N ARG A 85 6.20 -5.88 -9.62
CA ARG A 85 6.59 -4.71 -8.81
C ARG A 85 7.92 -4.95 -8.09
N ALA A 86 8.14 -6.14 -7.54
CA ALA A 86 9.40 -6.50 -6.90
C ALA A 86 10.57 -6.56 -7.90
N ALA A 87 10.35 -7.08 -9.10
CA ALA A 87 11.38 -7.21 -10.13
C ALA A 87 11.73 -5.89 -10.82
N ASN A 88 10.79 -4.94 -10.86
CA ASN A 88 11.00 -3.62 -11.49
C ASN A 88 11.58 -2.58 -10.52
N HIS A 89 11.82 -2.95 -9.25
CA HIS A 89 12.40 -2.05 -8.27
C HIS A 89 13.86 -2.42 -8.00
N ASP A 90 14.74 -1.48 -8.23
CA ASP A 90 16.20 -1.63 -8.09
C ASP A 90 16.69 -1.68 -6.63
N GLY A 91 15.80 -1.84 -5.66
CA GLY A 91 16.12 -1.75 -4.23
C GLY A 91 16.39 -0.34 -3.74
N GLY A 92 16.20 0.65 -4.59
CA GLY A 92 16.41 2.06 -4.29
C GLY A 92 15.21 2.72 -3.61
N ALA A 93 15.36 4.02 -3.33
CA ALA A 93 14.35 4.83 -2.65
C ALA A 93 14.14 6.20 -3.32
N ASP A 94 12.87 6.64 -3.39
CA ASP A 94 12.56 8.05 -3.56
C ASP A 94 12.61 8.75 -2.20
N VAL A 95 13.38 9.80 -2.11
CA VAL A 95 13.64 10.52 -0.85
C VAL A 95 13.13 11.95 -0.97
N VAL A 96 12.15 12.30 -0.17
CA VAL A 96 11.49 13.61 -0.21
C VAL A 96 11.67 14.34 1.12
N GLY A 97 12.32 15.49 1.09
CA GLY A 97 12.58 16.31 2.27
C GLY A 97 13.87 17.12 2.13
N LEU A 98 13.93 18.27 2.76
CA LEU A 98 15.07 19.17 2.67
C LEU A 98 16.30 18.62 3.42
N ASN A 99 16.08 18.15 4.65
CA ASN A 99 17.15 17.59 5.47
C ASN A 99 17.42 16.13 5.12
N LEU A 100 16.38 15.40 4.75
CA LEU A 100 16.45 13.98 4.46
C LEU A 100 17.28 13.68 3.20
N THR A 101 17.13 14.45 2.14
CA THR A 101 17.95 14.32 0.92
C THR A 101 19.44 14.52 1.22
N THR A 102 19.78 15.55 1.99
CA THR A 102 21.16 15.79 2.42
C THR A 102 21.72 14.64 3.28
N LEU A 103 20.89 14.06 4.14
CA LEU A 103 21.27 12.90 4.94
C LEU A 103 21.57 11.69 4.04
N PHE A 104 20.72 11.43 3.04
CA PHE A 104 20.92 10.33 2.10
C PHE A 104 22.15 10.53 1.21
N GLU A 105 22.41 11.75 0.72
CA GLU A 105 23.61 12.09 -0.04
C GLU A 105 24.91 11.78 0.74
N ARG A 106 24.91 12.05 2.04
CA ARG A 106 26.07 11.78 2.91
C ARG A 106 26.20 10.33 3.33
N ALA A 107 25.09 9.62 3.50
CA ALA A 107 25.04 8.26 4.07
C ALA A 107 24.89 7.15 3.01
N SER A 108 24.59 7.47 1.77
CA SER A 108 24.61 6.51 0.65
C SER A 108 26.06 6.05 0.35
N PRO A 109 26.31 4.76 0.04
CA PRO A 109 25.35 3.67 -0.20
C PRO A 109 24.90 2.91 1.06
N SER A 110 25.25 3.37 2.25
CA SER A 110 24.95 2.65 3.50
C SER A 110 23.46 2.51 3.81
N LEU A 111 22.61 3.43 3.31
CA LEU A 111 21.16 3.42 3.54
C LEU A 111 20.42 2.64 2.45
N THR A 112 20.78 2.84 1.21
CA THR A 112 20.14 2.23 0.05
C THR A 112 21.12 2.14 -1.12
N PRO A 113 21.01 1.15 -2.03
CA PRO A 113 21.84 1.01 -3.20
C PRO A 113 21.78 2.24 -4.12
N SER A 114 20.60 2.82 -4.27
CA SER A 114 20.35 4.00 -5.09
C SER A 114 19.23 4.85 -4.50
N PHE A 115 19.16 6.14 -4.82
CA PHE A 115 18.01 6.97 -4.48
C PHE A 115 17.81 8.13 -5.44
N SER A 116 16.56 8.59 -5.55
CA SER A 116 16.20 9.84 -6.21
C SER A 116 15.80 10.86 -5.14
N GLY A 117 16.61 11.91 -5.00
CA GLY A 117 16.41 12.95 -3.98
C GLY A 117 15.53 14.09 -4.50
N PHE A 118 14.54 14.49 -3.71
CA PHE A 118 13.65 15.61 -3.97
C PHE A 118 13.73 16.60 -2.80
N SER A 119 14.61 17.61 -2.91
CA SER A 119 14.81 18.65 -1.91
C SER A 119 13.66 19.67 -1.91
N GLN A 120 12.49 19.23 -1.50
CA GLN A 120 11.26 20.03 -1.40
C GLN A 120 10.35 19.51 -0.30
N THR A 121 9.32 20.28 0.06
CA THR A 121 8.34 19.81 1.04
C THR A 121 7.49 18.67 0.49
N LEU A 122 6.98 17.82 1.39
CA LEU A 122 6.15 16.68 1.02
C LEU A 122 4.90 17.10 0.26
N GLU A 123 4.22 18.15 0.69
CA GLU A 123 3.01 18.67 0.05
C GLU A 123 3.28 19.06 -1.42
N LYS A 124 4.36 19.82 -1.64
CA LYS A 124 4.76 20.24 -2.98
C LYS A 124 5.08 19.05 -3.88
N TRP A 125 5.76 18.05 -3.35
CA TRP A 125 6.08 16.83 -4.09
C TRP A 125 4.82 16.02 -4.41
N LEU A 126 3.90 15.89 -3.46
CA LEU A 126 2.63 15.21 -3.66
C LEU A 126 1.77 15.86 -4.78
N ASP A 127 1.88 17.16 -4.99
CA ASP A 127 1.16 17.88 -6.05
C ASP A 127 1.75 17.67 -7.45
N GLN A 128 2.84 16.91 -7.57
CA GLN A 128 3.55 16.63 -8.81
C GLN A 128 3.53 15.12 -9.13
N PRO A 129 2.41 14.55 -9.58
CA PRO A 129 2.24 13.10 -9.76
C PRO A 129 3.19 12.46 -10.79
N GLN A 130 3.84 13.27 -11.64
CA GLN A 130 4.85 12.80 -12.59
C GLN A 130 6.06 12.15 -11.90
N HIS A 131 6.42 12.58 -10.69
CA HIS A 131 7.54 11.98 -9.95
C HIS A 131 7.25 10.52 -9.61
N VAL A 132 6.02 10.23 -9.17
CA VAL A 132 5.58 8.87 -8.85
C VAL A 132 5.53 7.98 -10.10
N LYS A 133 5.05 8.53 -11.23
CA LYS A 133 4.93 7.78 -12.51
C LYS A 133 6.29 7.40 -13.09
N ASN A 134 7.30 8.22 -12.86
CA ASN A 134 8.64 8.03 -13.41
C ASN A 134 9.58 7.31 -12.43
N SER A 135 9.11 6.97 -11.23
CA SER A 135 9.91 6.26 -10.25
C SER A 135 10.04 4.77 -10.60
N ASN A 136 11.27 4.26 -10.49
CA ASN A 136 11.59 2.83 -10.54
C ASN A 136 11.90 2.26 -9.16
N HIS A 137 11.78 3.08 -8.09
CA HIS A 137 12.12 2.67 -6.74
C HIS A 137 10.90 2.05 -6.02
N GLY A 138 11.14 0.99 -5.25
CA GLY A 138 10.10 0.33 -4.46
C GLY A 138 9.81 0.98 -3.11
N THR A 139 10.67 1.88 -2.69
CA THR A 139 10.59 2.53 -1.39
C THR A 139 10.43 4.04 -1.54
N LEU A 140 9.55 4.61 -0.74
CA LEU A 140 9.38 6.05 -0.59
C LEU A 140 9.75 6.42 0.85
N VAL A 141 10.68 7.35 1.03
CA VAL A 141 11.05 7.92 2.33
C VAL A 141 10.74 9.40 2.32
N VAL A 142 9.91 9.87 3.22
CA VAL A 142 9.47 11.26 3.24
C VAL A 142 9.69 11.90 4.59
N GLU A 143 9.97 13.20 4.57
CA GLU A 143 10.09 14.06 5.74
C GLU A 143 8.94 15.06 5.76
N SER A 144 8.31 15.22 6.93
CA SER A 144 7.28 16.25 7.14
C SER A 144 7.27 16.70 8.59
N ASP A 145 7.11 17.99 8.83
CA ASP A 145 7.01 18.49 10.20
C ASP A 145 5.70 18.04 10.87
N THR A 146 4.61 18.07 10.11
CA THR A 146 3.28 17.68 10.56
C THR A 146 2.61 16.76 9.56
N LEU A 147 1.66 15.95 10.01
CA LEU A 147 0.91 15.00 9.21
C LEU A 147 -0.60 15.30 9.24
N PRO A 148 -1.08 16.22 8.39
CA PRO A 148 -2.51 16.43 8.19
C PRO A 148 -3.18 15.21 7.58
N ASP A 149 -4.48 14.99 7.86
CA ASP A 149 -5.25 13.84 7.36
C ASP A 149 -5.14 13.68 5.83
N ALA A 150 -5.21 14.77 5.09
CA ALA A 150 -5.10 14.76 3.62
C ALA A 150 -3.74 14.26 3.12
N VAL A 151 -2.64 14.56 3.82
CA VAL A 151 -1.30 14.04 3.50
C VAL A 151 -1.22 12.55 3.81
N VAL A 152 -1.77 12.13 4.95
CA VAL A 152 -1.81 10.73 5.36
C VAL A 152 -2.58 9.86 4.37
N GLU A 153 -3.76 10.29 3.93
CA GLU A 153 -4.56 9.59 2.91
C GLU A 153 -3.78 9.41 1.60
N ARG A 154 -3.05 10.43 1.18
CA ARG A 154 -2.20 10.37 -0.02
C ARG A 154 -1.03 9.40 0.15
N LEU A 155 -0.35 9.39 1.31
CA LEU A 155 0.72 8.43 1.62
C LEU A 155 0.21 6.99 1.63
N VAL A 156 -0.95 6.74 2.24
CA VAL A 156 -1.61 5.42 2.22
C VAL A 156 -1.96 5.01 0.79
N ALA A 157 -2.48 5.93 -0.02
CA ALA A 157 -2.77 5.65 -1.44
C ALA A 157 -1.51 5.31 -2.23
N LEU A 158 -0.39 6.00 -2.00
CA LEU A 158 0.90 5.71 -2.61
C LEU A 158 1.44 4.35 -2.18
N ARG A 159 1.33 4.00 -0.88
CA ARG A 159 1.71 2.68 -0.37
C ARG A 159 0.93 1.55 -1.06
N ASN A 160 -0.33 1.75 -1.31
CA ASN A 160 -1.19 0.72 -1.89
C ASN A 160 -1.03 0.59 -3.41
N ARG A 161 -0.57 1.63 -4.12
CA ARG A 161 -0.59 1.68 -5.58
C ARG A 161 0.78 1.68 -6.25
N HIS A 162 1.78 2.29 -5.62
CA HIS A 162 3.05 2.60 -6.29
C HIS A 162 4.28 2.07 -5.56
N TYR A 163 4.30 2.16 -4.22
CA TYR A 163 5.47 1.78 -3.44
C TYR A 163 5.22 0.51 -2.62
N GLN A 164 6.20 -0.37 -2.57
CA GLN A 164 6.18 -1.55 -1.70
C GLN A 164 6.35 -1.15 -0.23
N ARG A 165 7.06 -0.04 0.01
CA ARG A 165 7.37 0.48 1.33
C ARG A 165 7.25 1.99 1.34
N VAL A 166 6.61 2.52 2.37
CA VAL A 166 6.56 3.97 2.64
C VAL A 166 7.01 4.18 4.07
N VAL A 167 8.03 5.02 4.24
CA VAL A 167 8.57 5.43 5.54
C VAL A 167 8.36 6.94 5.67
N VAL A 168 7.68 7.37 6.72
CA VAL A 168 7.48 8.80 6.99
C VAL A 168 8.24 9.19 8.26
N ILE A 169 9.06 10.23 8.16
CA ILE A 169 9.77 10.86 9.26
C ILE A 169 9.02 12.15 9.57
N TYR A 170 8.55 12.29 10.81
CA TYR A 170 7.72 13.43 11.20
C TYR A 170 8.15 14.00 12.56
N ALA A 171 7.96 15.31 12.74
CA ALA A 171 8.23 15.95 14.04
C ALA A 171 7.03 15.85 14.96
N PHE A 172 5.84 16.08 14.44
CA PHE A 172 4.60 16.07 15.23
C PHE A 172 3.44 15.37 14.49
N ALA A 173 2.80 14.41 15.18
CA ALA A 173 1.54 13.79 14.73
C ALA A 173 0.70 13.37 15.95
N PRO A 174 -0.63 13.49 15.89
CA PRO A 174 -1.52 12.89 16.87
C PRO A 174 -1.43 11.35 16.86
N ARG A 175 -1.61 10.71 18.02
CA ARG A 175 -1.60 9.23 18.14
C ARG A 175 -2.54 8.53 17.13
N ARG A 176 -3.69 9.14 16.85
CA ARG A 176 -4.63 8.63 15.87
C ARG A 176 -3.98 8.46 14.48
N ILE A 177 -3.16 9.41 14.09
CA ILE A 177 -2.45 9.39 12.80
C ILE A 177 -1.38 8.30 12.78
N GLU A 178 -0.63 8.13 13.87
CA GLU A 178 0.36 7.05 13.99
C GLU A 178 -0.29 5.66 13.86
N GLN A 179 -1.43 5.46 14.51
CA GLN A 179 -2.21 4.23 14.41
C GLN A 179 -2.74 4.00 12.99
N LEU A 180 -3.24 5.06 12.34
CA LEU A 180 -3.75 4.99 10.98
C LEU A 180 -2.64 4.61 9.97
N LEU A 181 -1.47 5.23 10.07
CA LEU A 181 -0.32 4.89 9.23
C LEU A 181 0.08 3.42 9.42
N SER A 182 0.21 2.97 10.68
CA SER A 182 0.59 1.60 11.01
C SER A 182 -0.43 0.58 10.48
N SER A 183 -1.73 0.83 10.62
CA SER A 183 -2.79 -0.07 10.13
C SER A 183 -2.81 -0.23 8.61
N HIS A 184 -2.24 0.73 7.86
CA HIS A 184 -2.10 0.69 6.41
C HIS A 184 -0.69 0.32 5.94
N GLY A 185 0.18 -0.16 6.83
CA GLY A 185 1.52 -0.59 6.49
C GLY A 185 2.49 0.55 6.10
N VAL A 186 2.18 1.79 6.50
CA VAL A 186 3.09 2.93 6.40
C VAL A 186 3.91 3.00 7.68
N GLN A 187 5.22 2.97 7.55
CA GLN A 187 6.15 3.02 8.68
C GLN A 187 6.38 4.48 9.11
N ALA A 188 6.23 4.76 10.41
CA ALA A 188 6.33 6.11 10.94
C ALA A 188 7.50 6.22 11.95
N ILE A 189 8.37 7.20 11.73
CA ILE A 189 9.54 7.48 12.57
C ILE A 189 9.42 8.90 13.10
N LYS A 190 9.38 9.04 14.42
CA LYS A 190 9.39 10.36 15.04
C LYS A 190 10.80 10.96 15.01
N ALA A 191 10.90 12.18 14.54
CA ALA A 191 12.15 12.95 14.51
C ALA A 191 12.67 13.29 15.93
N PRO A 192 14.00 13.39 16.13
CA PRO A 192 15.06 13.24 15.13
C PRO A 192 15.28 11.77 14.75
N ALA A 193 15.48 11.49 13.45
CA ALA A 193 15.76 10.17 12.95
C ALA A 193 17.24 10.06 12.59
N THR A 194 17.92 9.07 13.16
CA THR A 194 19.30 8.74 12.80
C THR A 194 19.35 7.87 11.55
N SER A 195 20.46 7.90 10.81
CA SER A 195 20.68 7.02 9.66
C SER A 195 20.54 5.54 10.01
N GLU A 196 20.97 5.12 11.21
CA GLU A 196 20.81 3.74 11.69
C GLU A 196 19.33 3.36 11.83
N LYS A 197 18.54 4.26 12.42
CA LYS A 197 17.10 4.05 12.59
C LYS A 197 16.39 3.97 11.24
N ILE A 198 16.72 4.86 10.31
CA ILE A 198 16.19 4.81 8.95
C ILE A 198 16.56 3.50 8.28
N ARG A 199 17.84 3.08 8.37
CA ARG A 199 18.32 1.81 7.82
C ARG A 199 17.54 0.61 8.32
N SER A 200 17.23 0.55 9.62
CA SER A 200 16.46 -0.58 10.18
C SER A 200 15.08 -0.73 9.56
N TYR A 201 14.49 0.36 9.06
CA TYR A 201 13.21 0.36 8.34
C TYR A 201 13.36 0.07 6.83
N LEU A 202 14.52 0.36 6.25
CA LEU A 202 14.80 0.07 4.85
C LEU A 202 15.20 -1.39 4.62
N ASN A 203 15.87 -2.03 5.58
CA ASN A 203 16.47 -3.36 5.47
C ASN A 203 15.64 -4.46 6.16
N VAL A 204 14.34 -4.30 6.35
CA VAL A 204 13.49 -5.28 7.06
C VAL A 204 13.47 -6.67 6.40
N ASP A 205 13.89 -6.79 5.13
CA ASP A 205 13.96 -8.07 4.42
C ASP A 205 15.35 -8.73 4.37
N ALA A 206 16.36 -8.14 5.02
CA ALA A 206 17.62 -8.86 5.22
C ALA A 206 17.37 -10.02 6.20
N PRO A 207 17.65 -11.28 5.82
CA PRO A 207 17.53 -12.39 6.76
C PRO A 207 18.38 -12.05 7.99
N LYS A 208 17.79 -12.18 9.19
CA LYS A 208 18.56 -12.08 10.45
C LYS A 208 19.75 -13.00 10.29
N ALA A 209 20.93 -12.42 10.16
CA ALA A 209 22.16 -13.18 10.29
C ALA A 209 22.08 -13.86 11.66
N LEU A 210 22.07 -15.19 11.65
CA LEU A 210 22.20 -16.01 12.85
C LEU A 210 23.42 -15.47 13.59
N GLU A 211 23.19 -14.81 14.72
CA GLU A 211 24.23 -14.60 15.71
C GLU A 211 24.69 -15.98 16.12
N THR A 212 25.79 -16.41 15.51
CA THR A 212 26.54 -17.59 15.98
C THR A 212 27.21 -17.16 17.27
N GLU A 213 26.58 -17.49 18.40
CA GLU A 213 27.26 -17.53 19.68
C GLU A 213 28.46 -18.47 19.52
N TYR A 214 29.65 -17.92 19.51
CA TYR A 214 30.87 -18.65 19.84
C TYR A 214 31.08 -18.50 21.33
N GLN A 215 30.85 -19.61 22.03
CA GLN A 215 31.45 -19.93 23.33
C GLN A 215 32.96 -19.97 23.21
#